data_9719b7bcfb75291a30c0a936c7810b92
#
_entry.id   9719b7bcfb75291a30c0a936c7810b92
#
_cell.length_a   1.000
_cell.length_b   1.000
_cell.length_c   1.000
_cell.angle_alpha   90.00
_cell.angle_beta   90.00
_cell.angle_gamma   90.00
#
_symmetry.space_group_name_H-M   'P 1'
#
loop_
_entity.id
_entity.type
_entity.pdbx_description
1 polymer ?
#
loop_
_entity_poly.entity_id
_entity_poly.type
_entity_poly.pdbx_seq_one_letter_code
_entity_poly.pdbx_strand_id
1 'polypeptide(L)'
;MKTEGQVFLWILIFFFVAGSAFLGYLIYVNLPGSPVQLRGSNLHADSNPLILQGGNSSTSIQFYPRMRFQDRIIAYGVDSGCSDEKMSQVTKAFYLLEDKTSLRFVLDQSNPQIEVTCSQVAPPPTDKGHFVAGEGGPYEILNSSAYAIILYSKISLYRDETCSTPHIATHEILHALGFDHNYNPNSILYPTLDCKQTIDSYLFDELNQLYLEDSLPDLSIVALNGTKSGRYLSFSISVTNRGLKDSPSSNLSLINDEGSLVKDFELGEISLGATKTLTVSNLAGPRASSSFEFVVDRTNFIKELNKSNNYAELIISS
;
A
#
# COMPACT_ATOMS: atom_id res chain seq x y z
N MET A 1 27.11 -44.31 -66.84
CA MET A 1 25.81 -43.59 -66.70
C MET A 1 24.89 -44.16 -65.59
N LYS A 2 25.13 -45.32 -64.96
CA LYS A 2 24.28 -45.80 -63.83
C LYS A 2 24.63 -45.19 -62.47
N THR A 3 25.78 -44.59 -62.29
CA THR A 3 26.27 -44.06 -61.01
C THR A 3 25.72 -42.69 -60.62
N GLU A 4 25.48 -41.80 -61.58
CA GLU A 4 24.97 -40.44 -61.30
C GLU A 4 23.50 -40.45 -60.85
N GLY A 5 22.67 -41.28 -61.44
CA GLY A 5 21.27 -41.44 -60.99
C GLY A 5 21.11 -42.00 -59.59
N GLN A 6 22.05 -42.89 -59.17
CA GLN A 6 22.04 -43.41 -57.82
C GLN A 6 22.45 -42.36 -56.77
N VAL A 7 23.46 -41.54 -57.08
CA VAL A 7 23.88 -40.44 -56.17
C VAL A 7 22.75 -39.45 -56.01
N PHE A 8 22.08 -39.07 -57.07
CA PHE A 8 20.93 -38.14 -57.02
C PHE A 8 19.77 -38.72 -56.20
N LEU A 9 19.48 -40.02 -56.32
CA LEU A 9 18.44 -40.69 -55.52
C LEU A 9 18.79 -40.68 -54.04
N TRP A 10 20.05 -40.92 -53.65
CA TRP A 10 20.49 -40.87 -52.26
C TRP A 10 20.41 -39.47 -51.64
N ILE A 11 20.71 -38.44 -52.42
CA ILE A 11 20.57 -37.04 -52.02
C ILE A 11 19.08 -36.69 -51.74
N LEU A 12 18.17 -37.12 -52.61
CA LEU A 12 16.73 -36.88 -52.40
C LEU A 12 16.22 -37.62 -51.18
N ILE A 13 16.63 -38.86 -50.95
CA ILE A 13 16.27 -39.62 -49.75
C ILE A 13 16.79 -38.92 -48.50
N PHE A 14 18.04 -38.45 -48.52
CA PHE A 14 18.60 -37.72 -47.38
C PHE A 14 17.79 -36.45 -47.04
N PHE A 15 17.46 -35.62 -48.02
CA PHE A 15 16.63 -34.42 -47.77
C PHE A 15 15.23 -34.78 -47.32
N PHE A 16 14.62 -35.83 -47.83
CA PHE A 16 13.32 -36.30 -47.37
C PHE A 16 13.34 -36.77 -45.93
N VAL A 17 14.32 -37.56 -45.54
CA VAL A 17 14.47 -38.02 -44.15
C VAL A 17 14.79 -36.89 -43.20
N ALA A 18 15.71 -36.00 -43.58
CA ALA A 18 16.06 -34.82 -42.81
C ALA A 18 14.84 -33.84 -42.64
N GLY A 19 14.09 -33.62 -43.70
CA GLY A 19 12.86 -32.81 -43.69
C GLY A 19 11.77 -33.44 -42.82
N SER A 20 11.59 -34.76 -42.91
CA SER A 20 10.62 -35.49 -42.06
C SER A 20 11.01 -35.46 -40.58
N ALA A 21 12.29 -35.63 -40.26
CA ALA A 21 12.81 -35.52 -38.91
C ALA A 21 12.62 -34.08 -38.34
N PHE A 22 12.91 -33.08 -39.13
CA PHE A 22 12.68 -31.68 -38.74
C PHE A 22 11.20 -31.35 -38.53
N LEU A 23 10.33 -31.83 -39.41
CA LEU A 23 8.87 -31.67 -39.22
C LEU A 23 8.38 -32.41 -37.98
N GLY A 24 8.85 -33.63 -37.74
CA GLY A 24 8.55 -34.37 -36.53
C GLY A 24 9.01 -33.66 -35.26
N TYR A 25 10.18 -33.02 -35.29
CA TYR A 25 10.67 -32.17 -34.20
C TYR A 25 9.79 -30.95 -33.98
N LEU A 26 9.39 -30.26 -35.05
CA LEU A 26 8.48 -29.09 -34.96
C LEU A 26 7.12 -29.49 -34.36
N ILE A 27 6.55 -30.61 -34.78
CA ILE A 27 5.30 -31.15 -34.21
C ILE A 27 5.51 -31.45 -32.73
N TYR A 28 6.55 -32.18 -32.35
CA TYR A 28 6.84 -32.51 -30.96
C TYR A 28 6.96 -31.31 -30.04
N VAL A 29 7.70 -30.27 -30.48
CA VAL A 29 7.89 -29.03 -29.70
C VAL A 29 6.58 -28.26 -29.50
N ASN A 30 5.64 -28.33 -30.44
CA ASN A 30 4.38 -27.60 -30.39
C ASN A 30 3.18 -28.42 -29.89
N LEU A 31 3.33 -29.74 -29.66
CA LEU A 31 2.25 -30.52 -29.06
C LEU A 31 2.05 -30.11 -27.60
N PRO A 32 0.80 -29.84 -27.19
CA PRO A 32 0.48 -29.68 -25.78
C PRO A 32 0.80 -30.97 -25.03
N GLY A 33 1.44 -30.86 -23.88
CA GLY A 33 1.64 -31.99 -22.95
C GLY A 33 0.44 -32.11 -21.99
N SER A 34 0.47 -33.11 -21.11
CA SER A 34 -0.50 -33.17 -20.02
C SER A 34 -0.39 -31.94 -19.13
N PRO A 35 -1.49 -31.30 -18.74
CA PRO A 35 -1.47 -30.15 -17.84
C PRO A 35 -0.86 -30.53 -16.49
N VAL A 36 0.11 -29.75 -16.01
CA VAL A 36 0.71 -29.88 -14.67
C VAL A 36 0.36 -28.62 -13.90
N GLN A 37 -0.11 -28.79 -12.66
CA GLN A 37 -0.36 -27.68 -11.75
C GLN A 37 0.98 -27.12 -11.28
N LEU A 38 1.05 -25.80 -11.19
CA LEU A 38 2.20 -25.10 -10.62
C LEU A 38 1.79 -24.49 -9.27
N ARG A 39 2.67 -24.59 -8.29
CA ARG A 39 2.48 -24.01 -6.97
C ARG A 39 3.25 -22.69 -6.87
N GLY A 40 2.57 -21.64 -6.46
CA GLY A 40 3.20 -20.36 -6.10
C GLY A 40 3.99 -20.48 -4.80
N SER A 41 5.19 -19.93 -4.77
CA SER A 41 6.02 -19.76 -3.58
C SER A 41 6.40 -18.29 -3.39
N ASN A 42 6.91 -17.94 -2.23
CA ASN A 42 7.30 -16.58 -1.86
C ASN A 42 6.14 -15.54 -1.96
N LEU A 43 4.90 -16.01 -1.79
CA LEU A 43 3.76 -15.12 -1.71
C LEU A 43 3.75 -14.44 -0.34
N HIS A 44 3.88 -13.14 -0.32
CA HIS A 44 3.74 -12.33 0.88
C HIS A 44 2.26 -12.01 1.16
N ALA A 45 1.47 -13.05 1.41
CA ALA A 45 0.15 -12.88 2.01
C ALA A 45 0.37 -12.57 3.50
N ASP A 46 0.67 -11.31 3.82
CA ASP A 46 0.74 -10.89 5.21
C ASP A 46 -0.65 -10.92 5.82
N SER A 47 -0.91 -11.98 6.53
CA SER A 47 -1.97 -12.06 7.55
C SER A 47 -1.53 -11.43 8.88
N ASN A 48 -0.30 -10.94 8.99
CA ASN A 48 0.17 -10.22 10.17
C ASN A 48 0.29 -8.72 9.84
N PRO A 49 -0.52 -7.85 10.47
CA PRO A 49 -0.10 -6.47 10.62
C PRO A 49 1.28 -6.52 11.28
N LEU A 50 2.25 -5.80 10.72
CA LEU A 50 3.55 -5.60 11.36
C LEU A 50 3.28 -5.08 12.78
N ILE A 51 3.26 -5.98 13.75
CA ILE A 51 3.37 -5.61 15.14
C ILE A 51 4.77 -5.04 15.23
N LEU A 52 4.87 -3.72 15.36
CA LEU A 52 6.11 -3.08 15.77
C LEU A 52 6.51 -3.72 17.10
N GLN A 53 7.42 -4.72 17.07
CA GLN A 53 8.12 -5.19 18.23
C GLN A 53 9.17 -4.15 18.63
N GLY A 54 8.68 -3.01 19.10
CA GLY A 54 9.43 -2.06 19.90
C GLY A 54 9.01 -2.29 21.35
N GLY A 55 9.96 -2.62 22.18
CA GLY A 55 9.76 -3.08 23.55
C GLY A 55 8.81 -2.24 24.40
N ASN A 56 8.17 -2.92 25.30
CA ASN A 56 7.23 -2.51 26.34
C ASN A 56 5.84 -2.07 25.84
N SER A 57 4.89 -2.94 26.14
CA SER A 57 3.45 -2.82 26.05
C SER A 57 2.88 -1.42 26.36
N SER A 58 2.89 -0.52 25.40
CA SER A 58 1.91 0.54 25.29
C SER A 58 1.01 0.15 24.12
N THR A 59 -0.22 -0.24 24.43
CA THR A 59 -1.27 -0.34 23.43
C THR A 59 -1.35 1.02 22.76
N SER A 60 -1.04 1.09 21.46
CA SER A 60 -1.25 2.31 20.66
C SER A 60 -2.69 2.75 20.89
N ILE A 61 -2.89 4.01 21.23
CA ILE A 61 -4.22 4.60 21.41
C ILE A 61 -4.78 5.15 20.10
N GLN A 62 -4.29 4.70 18.95
CA GLN A 62 -4.86 5.05 17.66
C GLN A 62 -6.20 4.33 17.43
N PHE A 63 -7.14 4.96 16.72
CA PHE A 63 -8.40 4.33 16.31
C PHE A 63 -8.16 3.04 15.49
N TYR A 64 -7.13 3.05 14.63
CA TYR A 64 -6.66 1.87 13.88
C TYR A 64 -5.13 1.82 13.90
N PRO A 65 -4.54 0.62 13.87
CA PRO A 65 -3.08 0.48 13.85
C PRO A 65 -2.43 1.21 12.67
N ARG A 66 -1.34 1.91 12.94
CA ARG A 66 -0.57 2.69 11.94
C ARG A 66 -1.42 3.70 11.16
N MET A 67 -2.37 4.33 11.82
CA MET A 67 -3.22 5.35 11.23
C MET A 67 -2.45 6.66 11.03
N ARG A 68 -2.42 7.17 9.80
CA ARG A 68 -1.72 8.42 9.47
C ARG A 68 -2.23 9.04 8.16
N PHE A 69 -1.96 10.32 7.93
CA PHE A 69 -2.01 10.90 6.59
C PHE A 69 -0.87 10.35 5.71
N GLN A 70 -1.01 10.46 4.40
CA GLN A 70 0.01 10.01 3.44
C GLN A 70 1.34 10.69 3.66
N ASP A 71 1.33 12.02 3.77
CA ASP A 71 2.51 12.87 3.83
C ASP A 71 2.65 13.56 5.21
N ARG A 72 3.87 14.06 5.48
CA ARG A 72 4.17 14.88 6.68
C ARG A 72 3.65 16.30 6.58
N ILE A 73 3.37 16.77 5.35
CA ILE A 73 2.80 18.08 5.10
C ILE A 73 1.31 17.86 4.93
N ILE A 74 0.51 18.40 5.86
CA ILE A 74 -0.93 18.21 5.95
C ILE A 74 -1.60 19.54 5.72
N ALA A 75 -2.47 19.63 4.72
CA ALA A 75 -3.24 20.84 4.45
C ALA A 75 -4.43 20.93 5.42
N TYR A 76 -4.68 22.11 5.97
CA TYR A 76 -5.87 22.37 6.78
C TYR A 76 -6.62 23.60 6.29
N GLY A 77 -7.93 23.60 6.48
CA GLY A 77 -8.81 24.73 6.21
C GLY A 77 -9.61 25.09 7.46
N VAL A 78 -9.88 26.38 7.67
CA VAL A 78 -10.71 26.88 8.76
C VAL A 78 -11.89 27.63 8.16
N ASP A 79 -13.11 27.20 8.50
CA ASP A 79 -14.33 27.81 8.00
C ASP A 79 -14.42 29.29 8.38
N SER A 80 -14.92 30.13 7.48
CA SER A 80 -15.10 31.56 7.68
C SER A 80 -16.08 31.93 8.79
N GLY A 81 -16.89 30.99 9.26
CA GLY A 81 -17.76 31.15 10.43
C GLY A 81 -17.03 31.07 11.77
N CYS A 82 -15.75 30.70 11.77
CA CYS A 82 -14.91 30.72 12.96
C CYS A 82 -14.51 32.18 13.32
N SER A 83 -14.56 32.51 14.62
CA SER A 83 -14.03 33.78 15.10
C SER A 83 -12.52 33.85 14.95
N ASP A 84 -11.96 35.07 14.87
CA ASP A 84 -10.50 35.28 14.82
C ASP A 84 -9.78 34.64 16.02
N GLU A 85 -10.43 34.61 17.17
CA GLU A 85 -9.90 33.95 18.37
C GLU A 85 -9.79 32.42 18.19
N LYS A 86 -10.85 31.76 17.72
CA LYS A 86 -10.83 30.31 17.43
C LYS A 86 -9.82 30.00 16.34
N MET A 87 -9.73 30.79 15.28
CA MET A 87 -8.73 30.65 14.24
C MET A 87 -7.30 30.74 14.80
N SER A 88 -7.06 31.72 15.69
CA SER A 88 -5.77 31.88 16.38
C SER A 88 -5.44 30.66 17.26
N GLN A 89 -6.42 30.09 17.95
CA GLN A 89 -6.25 28.91 18.79
C GLN A 89 -5.93 27.66 17.97
N VAL A 90 -6.63 27.43 16.85
CA VAL A 90 -6.35 26.36 15.89
C VAL A 90 -4.92 26.46 15.36
N THR A 91 -4.51 27.66 14.93
CA THR A 91 -3.15 27.89 14.43
C THR A 91 -2.09 27.61 15.51
N LYS A 92 -2.33 28.05 16.74
CA LYS A 92 -1.42 27.78 17.87
C LYS A 92 -1.34 26.28 18.20
N ALA A 93 -2.47 25.56 18.13
CA ALA A 93 -2.52 24.11 18.37
C ALA A 93 -1.70 23.33 17.31
N PHE A 94 -1.83 23.67 16.04
CA PHE A 94 -0.97 23.10 14.99
C PHE A 94 0.50 23.41 15.24
N TYR A 95 0.84 24.64 15.59
CA TYR A 95 2.23 25.03 15.89
C TYR A 95 2.84 24.24 17.07
N LEU A 96 2.06 23.93 18.11
CA LEU A 96 2.51 23.11 19.24
C LEU A 96 2.91 21.70 18.79
N LEU A 97 2.20 21.13 17.82
CA LEU A 97 2.54 19.81 17.26
C LEU A 97 3.75 19.89 16.32
N GLU A 98 3.84 20.94 15.49
CA GLU A 98 4.99 21.14 14.60
C GLU A 98 6.32 21.32 15.34
N ASP A 99 6.29 21.98 16.52
CA ASP A 99 7.50 22.23 17.33
C ASP A 99 8.15 20.92 17.82
N LYS A 100 7.38 19.87 18.00
CA LYS A 100 7.81 18.61 18.62
C LYS A 100 7.80 17.41 17.68
N THR A 101 7.27 17.56 16.47
CA THR A 101 7.15 16.48 15.50
C THR A 101 7.74 16.83 14.15
N SER A 102 7.86 15.83 13.29
CA SER A 102 8.25 16.01 11.89
C SER A 102 7.09 16.50 10.98
N LEU A 103 5.90 16.69 11.54
CA LEU A 103 4.73 17.16 10.81
C LEU A 103 4.87 18.66 10.45
N ARG A 104 4.19 19.06 9.38
CA ARG A 104 3.99 20.46 8.98
C ARG A 104 2.54 20.65 8.56
N PHE A 105 1.92 21.71 9.04
CA PHE A 105 0.54 22.03 8.72
C PHE A 105 0.49 23.32 7.89
N VAL A 106 -0.18 23.25 6.73
CA VAL A 106 -0.25 24.35 5.77
C VAL A 106 -1.70 24.75 5.60
N LEU A 107 -1.98 26.05 5.76
CA LEU A 107 -3.32 26.58 5.51
C LEU A 107 -3.63 26.53 4.01
N ASP A 108 -4.60 25.72 3.63
CA ASP A 108 -5.15 25.62 2.27
C ASP A 108 -6.67 25.50 2.35
N GLN A 109 -7.35 26.60 2.02
CA GLN A 109 -8.81 26.68 2.05
C GLN A 109 -9.47 26.00 0.85
N SER A 110 -8.71 25.71 -0.21
CA SER A 110 -9.26 25.15 -1.44
C SER A 110 -9.32 23.62 -1.44
N ASN A 111 -8.37 22.98 -0.75
CA ASN A 111 -8.28 21.51 -0.70
C ASN A 111 -7.70 21.03 0.65
N PRO A 112 -8.39 21.29 1.77
CA PRO A 112 -7.90 20.88 3.07
C PRO A 112 -8.03 19.37 3.27
N GLN A 113 -7.04 18.76 3.92
CA GLN A 113 -7.11 17.39 4.43
C GLN A 113 -7.71 17.35 5.85
N ILE A 114 -7.60 18.45 6.61
CA ILE A 114 -8.28 18.67 7.89
C ILE A 114 -9.16 19.88 7.74
N GLU A 115 -10.47 19.70 7.81
CA GLU A 115 -11.43 20.79 7.81
C GLU A 115 -11.82 21.16 9.25
N VAL A 116 -11.67 22.42 9.62
CA VAL A 116 -12.08 22.95 10.92
C VAL A 116 -13.30 23.85 10.74
N THR A 117 -14.38 23.48 11.40
CA THR A 117 -15.62 24.25 11.45
C THR A 117 -15.90 24.78 12.86
N CYS A 118 -16.70 25.84 12.96
CA CYS A 118 -17.11 26.40 14.24
C CYS A 118 -18.62 26.52 14.30
N SER A 119 -19.22 26.14 15.41
CA SER A 119 -20.65 26.29 15.66
C SER A 119 -20.89 26.62 17.11
N GLN A 120 -21.94 27.40 17.37
CA GLN A 120 -22.42 27.66 18.74
C GLN A 120 -23.39 26.57 19.25
N VAL A 121 -23.86 25.73 18.34
CA VAL A 121 -24.79 24.64 18.63
C VAL A 121 -23.98 23.33 18.73
N ALA A 122 -23.68 22.93 19.96
CA ALA A 122 -23.05 21.65 20.23
C ALA A 122 -24.08 20.52 20.26
N PRO A 123 -23.71 19.26 19.93
CA PRO A 123 -24.54 18.10 20.14
C PRO A 123 -24.84 17.91 21.64
N PRO A 124 -25.93 17.20 22.01
CA PRO A 124 -26.22 16.92 23.41
C PRO A 124 -25.11 16.02 24.00
N PRO A 125 -24.67 16.32 25.23
CA PRO A 125 -23.65 15.50 25.89
C PRO A 125 -24.20 14.10 26.19
N THR A 126 -23.32 13.10 26.16
CA THR A 126 -23.65 11.71 26.54
C THR A 126 -23.85 11.56 28.03
N ASP A 127 -23.16 12.34 28.87
CA ASP A 127 -23.18 12.30 30.32
C ASP A 127 -23.77 13.58 30.93
N LYS A 128 -24.55 13.39 32.02
CA LYS A 128 -25.14 14.50 32.73
C LYS A 128 -24.07 15.35 33.42
N GLY A 129 -24.14 16.67 33.18
CA GLY A 129 -23.22 17.63 33.81
C GLY A 129 -21.97 17.97 32.98
N HIS A 130 -21.80 17.33 31.81
CA HIS A 130 -20.76 17.66 30.87
C HIS A 130 -21.35 18.43 29.65
N PHE A 131 -20.52 19.00 28.85
CA PHE A 131 -20.89 19.61 27.57
C PHE A 131 -19.82 19.26 26.52
N VAL A 132 -20.23 19.16 25.27
CA VAL A 132 -19.31 18.92 24.16
C VAL A 132 -18.63 20.25 23.81
N ALA A 133 -17.29 20.29 23.93
CA ALA A 133 -16.49 21.48 23.61
C ALA A 133 -16.05 21.51 22.16
N GLY A 134 -15.73 20.34 21.61
CA GLY A 134 -15.37 20.08 20.23
C GLY A 134 -15.67 18.64 19.86
N GLU A 135 -15.46 18.32 18.60
CA GLU A 135 -15.45 16.98 18.03
C GLU A 135 -14.41 16.94 16.93
N GLY A 136 -13.56 15.90 16.92
CA GLY A 136 -12.53 15.72 15.91
C GLY A 136 -12.37 14.24 15.53
N GLY A 137 -11.93 13.99 14.29
CA GLY A 137 -11.59 12.63 13.90
C GLY A 137 -11.45 12.45 12.39
N PRO A 138 -10.88 11.29 12.00
CA PRO A 138 -10.84 10.86 10.60
C PRO A 138 -12.25 10.66 10.06
N TYR A 139 -12.52 11.22 8.88
CA TYR A 139 -13.81 11.11 8.20
C TYR A 139 -13.75 10.16 7.00
N GLU A 140 -12.64 10.22 6.24
CA GLU A 140 -12.38 9.30 5.13
C GLU A 140 -11.08 8.56 5.39
N ILE A 141 -11.15 7.23 5.36
CA ILE A 141 -10.03 6.34 5.65
C ILE A 141 -9.91 5.32 4.52
N LEU A 142 -8.68 5.12 4.04
CA LEU A 142 -8.35 4.04 3.10
C LEU A 142 -7.44 3.04 3.79
N ASN A 143 -7.79 1.76 3.72
CA ASN A 143 -6.96 0.69 4.28
C ASN A 143 -6.06 0.10 3.19
N SER A 144 -4.75 0.30 3.29
CA SER A 144 -3.75 -0.23 2.35
C SER A 144 -3.13 -1.56 2.79
N SER A 145 -3.75 -2.29 3.70
CA SER A 145 -3.26 -3.51 4.35
C SER A 145 -2.13 -3.26 5.36
N ALA A 146 -1.17 -2.38 5.06
CA ALA A 146 -0.07 -2.03 5.97
C ALA A 146 -0.38 -0.80 6.83
N TYR A 147 -1.28 0.08 6.38
CA TYR A 147 -1.64 1.35 7.02
C TYR A 147 -3.14 1.59 6.96
N ALA A 148 -3.67 2.29 7.98
CA ALA A 148 -4.94 2.99 7.90
C ALA A 148 -4.64 4.44 7.48
N ILE A 149 -4.89 4.78 6.22
CA ILE A 149 -4.52 6.07 5.65
C ILE A 149 -5.69 7.03 5.78
N ILE A 150 -5.46 8.14 6.47
CA ILE A 150 -6.42 9.23 6.59
C ILE A 150 -6.37 10.03 5.29
N LEU A 151 -7.48 10.05 4.57
CA LEU A 151 -7.63 10.89 3.38
C LEU A 151 -8.18 12.26 3.74
N TYR A 152 -9.08 12.30 4.73
CA TYR A 152 -9.76 13.51 5.16
C TYR A 152 -10.21 13.38 6.62
N SER A 153 -10.09 14.48 7.37
CA SER A 153 -10.53 14.61 8.78
C SER A 153 -11.40 15.84 8.97
N LYS A 154 -12.29 15.78 9.95
CA LYS A 154 -13.14 16.90 10.36
C LYS A 154 -12.93 17.26 11.80
N ILE A 155 -12.99 18.56 12.08
CA ILE A 155 -12.98 19.13 13.43
C ILE A 155 -14.13 20.12 13.52
N SER A 156 -14.90 20.06 14.61
CA SER A 156 -15.95 21.02 14.93
C SER A 156 -15.69 21.61 16.33
N LEU A 157 -15.56 22.93 16.42
CA LEU A 157 -15.32 23.64 17.67
C LEU A 157 -16.59 24.37 18.11
N TYR A 158 -17.15 23.96 19.26
CA TYR A 158 -18.42 24.46 19.76
C TYR A 158 -18.25 25.53 20.85
N ARG A 159 -17.24 25.38 21.71
CA ARG A 159 -17.04 26.27 22.86
C ARG A 159 -15.82 27.18 22.65
N ASP A 160 -15.83 28.29 23.36
CA ASP A 160 -14.67 29.15 23.43
C ASP A 160 -13.66 28.55 24.42
N GLU A 161 -12.38 28.73 24.09
CA GLU A 161 -11.29 28.27 24.94
C GLU A 161 -11.22 29.13 26.21
N THR A 162 -11.08 28.49 27.35
CA THR A 162 -10.93 29.15 28.63
C THR A 162 -9.55 29.02 29.24
N CYS A 163 -8.73 28.13 28.65
CA CYS A 163 -7.36 27.87 29.08
C CYS A 163 -6.38 28.86 28.40
N SER A 164 -5.21 29.03 29.00
CA SER A 164 -4.14 29.86 28.43
C SER A 164 -3.50 29.25 27.18
N THR A 165 -3.67 27.95 27.00
CA THR A 165 -3.22 27.19 25.82
C THR A 165 -4.43 26.61 25.10
N PRO A 166 -4.35 26.30 23.80
CA PRO A 166 -5.51 25.90 23.00
C PRO A 166 -5.87 24.43 23.25
N HIS A 167 -6.38 24.09 24.42
CA HIS A 167 -6.66 22.70 24.84
C HIS A 167 -7.71 22.04 23.96
N ILE A 168 -8.85 22.72 23.68
CA ILE A 168 -9.92 22.16 22.85
C ILE A 168 -9.39 21.87 21.44
N ALA A 169 -8.79 22.86 20.80
CA ALA A 169 -8.28 22.66 19.44
C ALA A 169 -7.19 21.58 19.37
N THR A 170 -6.30 21.51 20.37
CA THR A 170 -5.23 20.50 20.39
C THR A 170 -5.80 19.09 20.56
N HIS A 171 -6.79 18.90 21.43
CA HIS A 171 -7.49 17.64 21.66
C HIS A 171 -8.12 17.14 20.33
N GLU A 172 -8.88 18.00 19.66
CA GLU A 172 -9.58 17.63 18.42
C GLU A 172 -8.62 17.42 17.24
N ILE A 173 -7.50 18.15 17.17
CA ILE A 173 -6.47 17.90 16.17
C ILE A 173 -5.81 16.53 16.37
N LEU A 174 -5.54 16.11 17.60
CA LEU A 174 -4.99 14.79 17.87
C LEU A 174 -5.97 13.67 17.46
N HIS A 175 -7.28 13.87 17.67
CA HIS A 175 -8.28 12.96 17.12
C HIS A 175 -8.26 12.96 15.59
N ALA A 176 -8.17 14.11 14.94
CA ALA A 176 -8.08 14.23 13.49
C ALA A 176 -6.82 13.56 12.92
N LEU A 177 -5.74 13.43 13.73
CA LEU A 177 -4.52 12.68 13.40
C LEU A 177 -4.61 11.18 13.70
N GLY A 178 -5.76 10.68 14.16
CA GLY A 178 -6.04 9.26 14.33
C GLY A 178 -5.89 8.71 15.76
N PHE A 179 -5.73 9.56 16.78
CA PHE A 179 -5.63 9.14 18.18
C PHE A 179 -6.99 9.11 18.86
N ASP A 180 -7.23 8.11 19.67
CA ASP A 180 -8.40 7.96 20.53
C ASP A 180 -8.13 8.52 21.94
N HIS A 181 -9.14 8.57 22.77
CA HIS A 181 -9.01 8.92 24.17
C HIS A 181 -8.10 7.95 24.94
N ASN A 182 -7.46 8.46 26.01
CA ASN A 182 -6.74 7.65 26.99
C ASN A 182 -7.34 7.77 28.39
N TYR A 183 -6.84 6.98 29.34
CA TYR A 183 -7.31 6.96 30.71
C TYR A 183 -6.47 7.80 31.68
N ASN A 184 -5.49 8.57 31.20
CA ASN A 184 -4.66 9.44 32.02
C ASN A 184 -5.33 10.82 32.20
N PRO A 185 -5.80 11.17 33.41
CA PRO A 185 -6.50 12.44 33.67
C PRO A 185 -5.62 13.69 33.46
N ASN A 186 -4.29 13.53 33.37
CA ASN A 186 -3.36 14.62 33.09
C ASN A 186 -3.04 14.78 31.60
N SER A 187 -3.54 13.86 30.77
CA SER A 187 -3.36 13.88 29.33
C SER A 187 -4.35 14.80 28.65
N ILE A 188 -3.91 15.48 27.61
CA ILE A 188 -4.78 16.24 26.70
C ILE A 188 -5.85 15.34 26.04
N LEU A 189 -5.59 14.03 25.86
CA LEU A 189 -6.53 13.06 25.29
C LEU A 189 -7.42 12.37 26.33
N TYR A 190 -7.49 12.89 27.56
CA TYR A 190 -8.52 12.46 28.50
C TYR A 190 -9.90 12.93 28.04
N PRO A 191 -10.99 12.13 28.18
CA PRO A 191 -12.32 12.48 27.66
C PRO A 191 -12.92 13.80 28.16
N THR A 192 -12.45 14.30 29.33
CA THR A 192 -12.88 15.60 29.87
C THR A 192 -11.70 16.53 30.00
N LEU A 193 -11.83 17.74 29.46
CA LEU A 193 -10.75 18.73 29.40
C LEU A 193 -10.60 19.51 30.71
N ASP A 194 -9.35 19.70 31.14
CA ASP A 194 -8.90 20.56 32.25
C ASP A 194 -7.65 21.35 31.81
N CYS A 195 -7.56 22.60 32.18
CA CYS A 195 -6.44 23.50 31.78
C CYS A 195 -5.05 23.05 32.30
N LYS A 196 -4.97 22.07 33.16
CA LYS A 196 -3.69 21.50 33.64
C LYS A 196 -3.18 20.33 32.80
N GLN A 197 -3.99 19.82 31.88
CA GLN A 197 -3.61 18.73 31.02
C GLN A 197 -2.51 19.17 30.04
N THR A 198 -1.71 18.21 29.62
CA THR A 198 -0.59 18.42 28.70
C THR A 198 -0.62 17.37 27.59
N ILE A 199 0.05 17.66 26.48
CA ILE A 199 0.30 16.64 25.47
C ILE A 199 1.33 15.67 26.03
N ASP A 200 0.99 14.38 26.10
CA ASP A 200 1.91 13.35 26.58
C ASP A 200 3.11 13.22 25.64
N SER A 201 4.31 13.04 26.20
CA SER A 201 5.53 12.92 25.39
C SER A 201 5.50 11.75 24.43
N TYR A 202 4.86 10.64 24.82
CA TYR A 202 4.74 9.48 23.93
C TYR A 202 3.91 9.73 22.67
N LEU A 203 2.99 10.69 22.65
CA LEU A 203 2.25 11.09 21.45
C LEU A 203 3.15 11.71 20.40
N PHE A 204 4.11 12.54 20.83
CA PHE A 204 5.12 13.08 19.92
C PHE A 204 6.03 11.98 19.37
N ASP A 205 6.44 11.03 20.22
CA ASP A 205 7.28 9.90 19.81
C ASP A 205 6.52 9.01 18.82
N GLU A 206 5.25 8.71 19.07
CA GLU A 206 4.40 7.91 18.19
C GLU A 206 4.16 8.62 16.85
N LEU A 207 3.83 9.93 16.87
CA LEU A 207 3.71 10.72 15.64
C LEU A 207 5.03 10.70 14.84
N ASN A 208 6.17 10.93 15.49
CA ASN A 208 7.45 10.89 14.81
C ASN A 208 7.75 9.51 14.21
N GLN A 209 7.43 8.42 14.92
CA GLN A 209 7.59 7.05 14.42
C GLN A 209 6.68 6.75 13.23
N LEU A 210 5.40 7.15 13.27
CA LEU A 210 4.45 6.98 12.17
C LEU A 210 4.91 7.64 10.87
N TYR A 211 5.63 8.76 10.99
CA TYR A 211 6.09 9.55 9.85
C TYR A 211 7.59 9.41 9.56
N LEU A 212 8.30 8.40 10.12
CA LEU A 212 9.68 8.09 9.73
C LEU A 212 9.78 7.63 8.28
N GLU A 213 8.82 6.83 7.85
CA GLU A 213 8.78 6.30 6.48
C GLU A 213 8.30 7.37 5.50
N ASP A 214 9.01 7.50 4.39
CA ASP A 214 8.62 8.37 3.29
C ASP A 214 7.30 7.88 2.66
N SER A 215 6.53 8.80 2.06
CA SER A 215 5.32 8.46 1.30
C SER A 215 5.71 7.83 -0.04
N LEU A 216 5.79 6.50 -0.07
CA LEU A 216 6.20 5.70 -1.23
C LEU A 216 5.17 4.60 -1.51
N PRO A 217 5.06 4.13 -2.77
CA PRO A 217 4.33 2.91 -3.09
C PRO A 217 5.02 1.67 -2.50
N ASP A 218 4.31 0.55 -2.48
CA ASP A 218 4.81 -0.77 -2.08
C ASP A 218 4.07 -1.85 -2.88
N LEU A 219 4.65 -2.25 -4.01
CA LEU A 219 4.06 -3.23 -4.92
C LEU A 219 4.35 -4.65 -4.44
N SER A 220 3.33 -5.39 -4.08
CA SER A 220 3.45 -6.73 -3.52
C SER A 220 2.71 -7.76 -4.36
N ILE A 221 3.34 -8.89 -4.69
CA ILE A 221 2.67 -10.03 -5.30
C ILE A 221 1.94 -10.79 -4.19
N VAL A 222 0.61 -10.77 -4.21
CA VAL A 222 -0.24 -11.33 -3.14
C VAL A 222 -0.92 -12.65 -3.52
N ALA A 223 -1.00 -12.96 -4.81
CA ALA A 223 -1.55 -14.22 -5.30
C ALA A 223 -0.87 -14.62 -6.60
N LEU A 224 -0.59 -15.92 -6.75
CA LEU A 224 0.01 -16.49 -7.95
C LEU A 224 -0.43 -17.96 -8.10
N ASN A 225 -1.08 -18.27 -9.20
CA ASN A 225 -1.49 -19.63 -9.58
C ASN A 225 -1.17 -19.86 -11.03
N GLY A 226 -0.87 -21.12 -11.41
CA GLY A 226 -0.62 -21.43 -12.80
C GLY A 226 -0.69 -22.91 -13.14
N THR A 227 -0.75 -23.18 -14.44
CA THR A 227 -0.68 -24.52 -15.04
C THR A 227 0.26 -24.51 -16.21
N LYS A 228 0.97 -25.61 -16.43
CA LYS A 228 1.85 -25.81 -17.58
C LYS A 228 1.43 -27.06 -18.37
N SER A 229 1.36 -26.94 -19.69
CA SER A 229 1.05 -28.03 -20.59
C SER A 229 2.07 -28.02 -21.74
N GLY A 230 3.06 -28.89 -21.65
CA GLY A 230 4.20 -28.90 -22.56
C GLY A 230 4.97 -27.58 -22.49
N ARG A 231 4.97 -26.81 -23.58
CA ARG A 231 5.58 -25.46 -23.61
C ARG A 231 4.62 -24.32 -23.22
N TYR A 232 3.36 -24.61 -23.01
CA TYR A 232 2.34 -23.58 -22.77
C TYR A 232 2.13 -23.38 -21.29
N LEU A 233 2.29 -22.14 -20.84
CA LEU A 233 2.06 -21.67 -19.47
C LEU A 233 0.76 -20.85 -19.43
N SER A 234 -0.10 -21.16 -18.48
CA SER A 234 -1.26 -20.33 -18.14
C SER A 234 -1.17 -19.98 -16.66
N PHE A 235 -1.40 -18.70 -16.32
CA PHE A 235 -1.28 -18.22 -14.94
C PHE A 235 -2.23 -17.07 -14.63
N SER A 236 -2.48 -16.88 -13.35
CA SER A 236 -3.13 -15.69 -12.79
C SER A 236 -2.27 -15.17 -11.66
N ILE A 237 -1.96 -13.87 -11.69
CA ILE A 237 -1.13 -13.18 -10.70
C ILE A 237 -1.82 -11.90 -10.26
N SER A 238 -1.79 -11.62 -8.96
CA SER A 238 -2.34 -10.38 -8.38
C SER A 238 -1.23 -9.58 -7.71
N VAL A 239 -1.16 -8.30 -8.07
CA VAL A 239 -0.22 -7.33 -7.52
C VAL A 239 -1.02 -6.22 -6.83
N THR A 240 -0.70 -5.96 -5.56
CA THR A 240 -1.36 -4.93 -4.73
C THR A 240 -0.35 -3.84 -4.38
N ASN A 241 -0.78 -2.58 -4.43
CA ASN A 241 -0.01 -1.48 -3.85
C ASN A 241 -0.40 -1.33 -2.37
N ARG A 242 0.51 -1.73 -1.48
CA ARG A 242 0.35 -1.74 -0.01
C ARG A 242 1.00 -0.53 0.67
N GLY A 243 1.53 0.39 -0.12
CA GLY A 243 2.29 1.54 0.33
C GLY A 243 1.45 2.70 0.85
N LEU A 244 2.01 3.89 0.72
CA LEU A 244 1.45 5.18 1.17
C LEU A 244 1.10 6.10 0.00
N LYS A 245 1.40 5.71 -1.24
CA LYS A 245 1.23 6.53 -2.45
C LYS A 245 0.90 5.67 -3.65
N ASP A 246 0.26 6.25 -4.66
CA ASP A 246 0.06 5.62 -5.96
C ASP A 246 1.40 5.23 -6.58
N SER A 247 1.47 4.05 -7.20
CA SER A 247 2.67 3.67 -7.92
C SER A 247 2.66 4.25 -9.33
N PRO A 248 3.81 4.69 -9.84
CA PRO A 248 3.97 4.93 -11.27
C PRO A 248 3.69 3.67 -12.08
N SER A 249 3.59 3.83 -13.42
CA SER A 249 3.47 2.69 -14.33
C SER A 249 4.63 1.72 -14.14
N SER A 250 4.30 0.44 -13.99
CA SER A 250 5.25 -0.65 -13.74
C SER A 250 5.03 -1.81 -14.71
N ASN A 251 6.02 -2.70 -14.77
CA ASN A 251 5.96 -3.94 -15.55
C ASN A 251 6.11 -5.16 -14.63
N LEU A 252 5.50 -6.27 -15.04
CA LEU A 252 5.71 -7.59 -14.49
C LEU A 252 6.56 -8.39 -15.46
N SER A 253 7.75 -8.80 -15.05
CA SER A 253 8.67 -9.65 -15.81
C SER A 253 8.47 -11.11 -15.45
N LEU A 254 8.31 -11.96 -16.45
CA LEU A 254 8.30 -13.41 -16.35
C LEU A 254 9.66 -13.95 -16.81
N ILE A 255 10.34 -14.71 -15.93
CA ILE A 255 11.69 -15.22 -16.12
C ILE A 255 11.65 -16.74 -15.94
N ASN A 256 12.42 -17.48 -16.73
CA ASN A 256 12.53 -18.93 -16.58
C ASN A 256 13.63 -19.32 -15.57
N ASP A 257 13.72 -20.60 -15.23
CA ASP A 257 14.72 -21.20 -14.33
C ASP A 257 16.19 -21.03 -14.78
N GLU A 258 16.43 -20.66 -16.04
CA GLU A 258 17.75 -20.29 -16.56
C GLU A 258 18.07 -18.79 -16.43
N GLY A 259 17.16 -17.98 -15.82
CA GLY A 259 17.29 -16.53 -15.68
C GLY A 259 16.98 -15.76 -16.95
N SER A 260 16.45 -16.40 -17.98
CA SER A 260 16.10 -15.76 -19.26
C SER A 260 14.71 -15.13 -19.20
N LEU A 261 14.59 -13.89 -19.68
CA LEU A 261 13.30 -13.19 -19.81
C LEU A 261 12.42 -13.91 -20.83
N VAL A 262 11.26 -14.38 -20.40
CA VAL A 262 10.24 -14.99 -21.26
C VAL A 262 9.32 -13.92 -21.82
N LYS A 263 8.84 -13.00 -20.98
CA LYS A 263 7.89 -11.94 -21.36
C LYS A 263 7.83 -10.84 -20.31
N ASP A 264 7.66 -9.59 -20.76
CA ASP A 264 7.22 -8.48 -19.92
C ASP A 264 5.73 -8.20 -20.19
N PHE A 265 5.02 -7.86 -19.12
CA PHE A 265 3.62 -7.45 -19.11
C PHE A 265 3.50 -6.06 -18.48
N GLU A 266 2.83 -5.16 -19.15
CA GLU A 266 2.55 -3.84 -18.60
C GLU A 266 1.46 -3.97 -17.51
N LEU A 267 1.77 -3.51 -16.30
CA LEU A 267 0.80 -3.38 -15.20
C LEU A 267 0.15 -1.99 -15.20
N GLY A 268 0.84 -0.97 -15.73
CA GLY A 268 0.44 0.42 -15.59
C GLY A 268 0.55 0.91 -14.15
N GLU A 269 -0.12 2.02 -13.85
CA GLU A 269 -0.20 2.59 -12.50
C GLU A 269 -1.09 1.74 -11.60
N ILE A 270 -0.71 1.55 -10.33
CA ILE A 270 -1.53 0.88 -9.32
C ILE A 270 -1.78 1.87 -8.19
N SER A 271 -3.03 2.30 -8.08
CA SER A 271 -3.43 3.25 -7.03
C SER A 271 -3.24 2.65 -5.64
N LEU A 272 -3.08 3.53 -4.67
CA LEU A 272 -2.97 3.20 -3.26
C LEU A 272 -4.08 2.23 -2.81
N GLY A 273 -3.71 1.11 -2.19
CA GLY A 273 -4.63 0.06 -1.73
C GLY A 273 -5.25 -0.78 -2.84
N ALA A 274 -5.04 -0.45 -4.12
CA ALA A 274 -5.62 -1.17 -5.23
C ALA A 274 -4.85 -2.47 -5.56
N THR A 275 -5.58 -3.43 -6.13
CA THR A 275 -5.03 -4.69 -6.63
C THR A 275 -5.29 -4.81 -8.11
N LYS A 276 -4.27 -5.15 -8.89
CA LYS A 276 -4.40 -5.56 -10.30
C LYS A 276 -4.17 -7.04 -10.44
N THR A 277 -5.07 -7.72 -11.16
CA THR A 277 -4.92 -9.14 -11.49
C THR A 277 -4.70 -9.29 -12.99
N LEU A 278 -3.61 -9.95 -13.36
CA LEU A 278 -3.29 -10.34 -14.73
C LEU A 278 -3.55 -11.83 -14.89
N THR A 279 -4.36 -12.19 -15.90
CA THR A 279 -4.57 -13.59 -16.30
C THR A 279 -4.09 -13.79 -17.72
N VAL A 280 -3.22 -14.77 -17.91
CA VAL A 280 -2.62 -15.12 -19.20
C VAL A 280 -2.88 -16.59 -19.48
N SER A 281 -3.29 -16.90 -20.70
CA SER A 281 -3.55 -18.26 -21.15
C SER A 281 -2.65 -18.64 -22.31
N ASN A 282 -2.12 -19.87 -22.28
CA ASN A 282 -1.36 -20.49 -23.37
C ASN A 282 -0.15 -19.66 -23.84
N LEU A 283 0.57 -19.02 -22.91
CA LEU A 283 1.83 -18.33 -23.23
C LEU A 283 2.88 -19.38 -23.61
N ALA A 284 3.45 -19.25 -24.79
CA ALA A 284 4.56 -20.11 -25.22
C ALA A 284 5.84 -19.76 -24.46
N GLY A 285 6.41 -20.75 -23.79
CA GLY A 285 7.66 -20.65 -23.04
C GLY A 285 8.58 -21.84 -23.29
N PRO A 286 9.74 -21.93 -22.59
CA PRO A 286 10.62 -23.06 -22.68
C PRO A 286 9.92 -24.35 -22.19
N ARG A 287 10.07 -25.44 -22.95
CA ARG A 287 9.44 -26.73 -22.60
C ARG A 287 10.05 -27.35 -21.35
N ALA A 288 11.36 -27.22 -21.21
CA ALA A 288 12.14 -27.84 -20.15
C ALA A 288 12.08 -27.14 -18.80
N SER A 289 11.63 -25.87 -18.76
CA SER A 289 11.61 -25.10 -17.50
C SER A 289 10.77 -25.75 -16.42
N SER A 290 11.35 -25.88 -15.23
CA SER A 290 10.75 -26.45 -14.03
C SER A 290 10.14 -25.40 -13.10
N SER A 291 10.58 -24.15 -13.22
CA SER A 291 10.01 -23.02 -12.48
C SER A 291 9.99 -21.73 -13.30
N PHE A 292 9.22 -20.78 -12.82
CA PHE A 292 9.08 -19.46 -13.43
C PHE A 292 9.05 -18.40 -12.32
N GLU A 293 9.90 -17.40 -12.45
CA GLU A 293 9.95 -16.25 -11.56
C GLU A 293 9.10 -15.09 -12.13
N PHE A 294 8.37 -14.44 -11.25
CA PHE A 294 7.62 -13.23 -11.53
C PHE A 294 8.23 -12.09 -10.71
N VAL A 295 8.61 -11.00 -11.37
CA VAL A 295 9.25 -9.86 -10.74
C VAL A 295 8.54 -8.58 -11.18
N VAL A 296 7.98 -7.84 -10.22
CA VAL A 296 7.44 -6.50 -10.46
C VAL A 296 8.58 -5.50 -10.42
N ASP A 297 8.59 -4.54 -11.37
CA ASP A 297 9.64 -3.52 -11.49
C ASP A 297 11.06 -4.09 -11.42
N ARG A 298 11.36 -5.05 -12.28
CA ARG A 298 12.67 -5.73 -12.36
C ARG A 298 13.85 -4.77 -12.47
N THR A 299 13.65 -3.62 -13.07
CA THR A 299 14.70 -2.59 -13.25
C THR A 299 14.95 -1.73 -12.02
N ASN A 300 14.15 -1.90 -10.95
CA ASN A 300 14.19 -1.07 -9.73
C ASN A 300 14.02 0.43 -10.01
N PHE A 301 13.21 0.78 -10.99
CA PHE A 301 12.93 2.16 -11.36
C PHE A 301 12.06 2.89 -10.32
N ILE A 302 11.11 2.17 -9.71
CA ILE A 302 10.21 2.71 -8.70
C ILE A 302 10.88 2.60 -7.33
N LYS A 303 11.00 3.73 -6.61
CA LYS A 303 11.38 3.70 -5.19
C LYS A 303 10.17 3.24 -4.38
N GLU A 304 10.31 2.19 -3.58
CA GLU A 304 9.24 1.56 -2.81
C GLU A 304 9.62 1.39 -1.34
N LEU A 305 8.62 1.22 -0.47
CA LEU A 305 8.84 0.93 0.96
C LEU A 305 9.52 -0.43 1.15
N ASN A 306 9.10 -1.43 0.38
CA ASN A 306 9.67 -2.78 0.44
C ASN A 306 9.79 -3.37 -0.97
N LYS A 307 10.98 -3.81 -1.36
CA LYS A 307 11.24 -4.47 -2.65
C LYS A 307 11.26 -5.99 -2.56
N SER A 308 11.33 -6.55 -1.37
CA SER A 308 11.44 -8.00 -1.21
C SER A 308 10.14 -8.76 -1.52
N ASN A 309 9.01 -8.04 -1.56
CA ASN A 309 7.67 -8.58 -1.85
C ASN A 309 7.25 -8.42 -3.33
N ASN A 310 8.14 -7.87 -4.17
CA ASN A 310 7.95 -7.75 -5.62
C ASN A 310 8.21 -9.05 -6.39
N TYR A 311 8.54 -10.12 -5.70
CA TYR A 311 8.98 -11.38 -6.27
C TYR A 311 8.08 -12.53 -5.85
N ALA A 312 7.77 -13.43 -6.80
CA ALA A 312 7.15 -14.72 -6.52
C ALA A 312 7.56 -15.76 -7.56
N GLU A 313 7.50 -17.02 -7.22
CA GLU A 313 7.88 -18.12 -8.09
C GLU A 313 6.72 -19.12 -8.27
N LEU A 314 6.55 -19.63 -9.50
CA LEU A 314 5.75 -20.81 -9.81
C LEU A 314 6.65 -22.02 -9.99
N ILE A 315 6.45 -23.04 -9.18
CA ILE A 315 7.23 -24.27 -9.22
C ILE A 315 6.32 -25.43 -9.65
N ILE A 316 6.83 -26.35 -10.47
CA ILE A 316 6.12 -27.60 -10.81
C ILE A 316 5.95 -28.41 -9.52
N SER A 317 4.70 -28.64 -9.11
CA SER A 317 4.42 -29.54 -7.99
C SER A 317 4.73 -30.99 -8.39
N SER A 318 5.68 -31.58 -7.71
CA SER A 318 6.02 -33.01 -7.82
C SER A 318 4.89 -33.91 -7.30
#